data_537185e5ce49b43736c8b365e60aed90
#
_entry.id   537185e5ce49b43736c8b365e60aed90
#
_cell.length_a   1.000
_cell.length_b   1.000
_cell.length_c   1.000
_cell.angle_alpha   90.00
_cell.angle_beta   90.00
_cell.angle_gamma   90.00
#
_symmetry.space_group_name_H-M   'P 1'
#
loop_
_entity.id
_entity.type
_entity.pdbx_description
1 polymer ?
#
loop_
_entity_poly.entity_id
_entity_poly.type
_entity_poly.pdbx_seq_one_letter_code
_entity_poly.pdbx_strand_id
1 'polypeptide(L)'
;TWNSPIDSAGSVGAQSDSLKYFLNKYDNVFLITGHLHTGIGQYTYEKIGNFHSINLPSLTIDNKDGECNDNGIGFVMEVYDSHVLFRARNFAKGLYMPEYDIDIPVE
;
A
#
# COMPACT_ATOMS: atom_id res chain seq x y z
N THR A 1 -7.84 0.03 -3.49
CA THR A 1 -7.94 -0.42 -2.09
C THR A 1 -9.39 -0.73 -1.71
N TRP A 2 -9.57 -1.42 -0.57
CA TRP A 2 -10.92 -1.74 -0.11
C TRP A 2 -11.68 -0.55 0.42
N ASN A 3 -11.00 0.29 1.17
CA ASN A 3 -11.66 1.36 1.93
C ASN A 3 -11.45 2.76 1.35
N SER A 4 -10.89 2.86 0.16
CA SER A 4 -10.72 4.16 -0.47
C SER A 4 -12.06 4.73 -0.91
N PRO A 5 -12.43 5.94 -0.48
CA PRO A 5 -13.66 6.59 -0.95
C PRO A 5 -13.52 7.27 -2.30
N ILE A 6 -12.32 7.26 -2.89
CA ILE A 6 -11.95 8.16 -3.97
C ILE A 6 -12.49 7.67 -5.30
N ASP A 7 -12.41 6.35 -5.54
CA ASP A 7 -12.75 5.80 -6.85
C ASP A 7 -13.36 4.41 -6.71
N SER A 8 -14.66 4.32 -6.88
CA SER A 8 -15.36 3.05 -6.83
C SER A 8 -14.96 2.10 -7.97
N ALA A 9 -14.52 2.64 -9.10
CA ALA A 9 -14.06 1.83 -10.22
C ALA A 9 -12.66 1.22 -9.95
N GLY A 10 -11.90 1.81 -9.04
CA GLY A 10 -10.61 1.28 -8.61
C GLY A 10 -10.69 0.33 -7.42
N SER A 11 -11.88 0.05 -6.92
CA SER A 11 -12.08 -0.87 -5.80
C SER A 11 -12.10 -2.33 -6.29
N VAL A 12 -12.10 -3.27 -5.31
CA VAL A 12 -12.14 -4.70 -5.62
C VAL A 12 -13.46 -5.13 -6.26
N GLY A 13 -14.55 -4.43 -5.96
CA GLY A 13 -15.85 -4.67 -6.58
C GLY A 13 -16.58 -5.89 -6.03
N ALA A 14 -17.32 -6.57 -6.91
CA ALA A 14 -18.24 -7.65 -6.54
C ALA A 14 -17.53 -8.88 -5.94
N GLN A 15 -16.25 -9.09 -6.24
CA GLN A 15 -15.47 -10.20 -5.69
C GLN A 15 -14.84 -9.90 -4.33
N SER A 16 -15.11 -8.74 -3.73
CA SER A 16 -14.49 -8.29 -2.49
C SER A 16 -14.60 -9.34 -1.37
N ASP A 17 -15.80 -9.83 -1.11
CA ASP A 17 -16.01 -10.78 -0.01
C ASP A 17 -15.32 -12.12 -0.27
N SER A 18 -15.36 -12.61 -1.49
CA SER A 18 -14.70 -13.88 -1.87
C SER A 18 -13.19 -13.76 -1.73
N LEU A 19 -12.62 -12.65 -2.16
CA LEU A 19 -11.18 -12.43 -2.08
C LEU A 19 -10.73 -12.26 -0.63
N LYS A 20 -11.47 -11.52 0.18
CA LYS A 20 -11.19 -11.41 1.62
C LYS A 20 -11.21 -12.76 2.31
N TYR A 21 -12.23 -13.57 2.02
CA TYR A 21 -12.34 -14.91 2.58
C TYR A 21 -11.14 -15.76 2.21
N PHE A 22 -10.73 -15.75 0.96
CA PHE A 22 -9.60 -16.53 0.47
C PHE A 22 -8.27 -16.07 1.11
N LEU A 23 -8.01 -14.77 1.09
CA LEU A 23 -6.74 -14.22 1.59
C LEU A 23 -6.62 -14.38 3.12
N ASN A 24 -7.74 -14.35 3.84
CA ASN A 24 -7.72 -14.51 5.29
C ASN A 24 -7.44 -15.94 5.77
N LYS A 25 -7.37 -16.90 4.86
CA LYS A 25 -7.01 -18.28 5.21
C LYS A 25 -5.52 -18.45 5.52
N TYR A 26 -4.70 -17.51 5.12
CA TYR A 26 -3.24 -17.63 5.21
C TYR A 26 -2.68 -16.51 6.06
N ASP A 27 -1.56 -16.81 6.75
CA ASP A 27 -0.79 -15.80 7.47
C ASP A 27 0.18 -15.09 6.54
N ASN A 28 0.53 -13.86 6.91
CA ASN A 28 1.58 -13.09 6.24
C ASN A 28 1.32 -12.83 4.75
N VAL A 29 0.07 -12.56 4.41
CA VAL A 29 -0.34 -12.21 3.04
C VAL A 29 -0.29 -10.69 2.87
N PHE A 30 0.32 -10.27 1.78
CA PHE A 30 0.44 -8.86 1.39
C PHE A 30 -0.18 -8.69 0.01
N LEU A 31 -1.27 -7.94 -0.06
CA LEU A 31 -1.91 -7.57 -1.33
C LEU A 31 -1.42 -6.19 -1.73
N ILE A 32 -0.71 -6.11 -2.85
CA ILE A 32 -0.13 -4.86 -3.34
C ILE A 32 -0.95 -4.40 -4.54
N THR A 33 -1.45 -3.17 -4.48
CA THR A 33 -2.31 -2.59 -5.50
C THR A 33 -1.78 -1.23 -5.95
N GLY A 34 -2.31 -0.76 -7.07
CA GLY A 34 -1.97 0.55 -7.61
C GLY A 34 -3.19 1.19 -8.24
N HIS A 35 -2.98 1.99 -9.29
CA HIS A 35 -4.03 2.60 -10.15
C HIS A 35 -4.66 3.88 -9.62
N LEU A 36 -4.88 4.00 -8.32
CA LEU A 36 -5.65 5.12 -7.77
C LEU A 36 -4.88 6.44 -7.73
N HIS A 37 -3.56 6.39 -7.86
CA HIS A 37 -2.69 7.57 -7.80
C HIS A 37 -2.88 8.37 -6.51
N THR A 38 -3.09 7.69 -5.40
CA THR A 38 -3.08 8.32 -4.08
C THR A 38 -1.66 8.41 -3.57
N GLY A 39 -1.29 9.56 -3.01
CA GLY A 39 0.02 9.73 -2.38
C GLY A 39 0.17 8.87 -1.13
N ILE A 40 1.37 8.88 -0.56
CA ILE A 40 1.64 8.14 0.67
C ILE A 40 0.90 8.81 1.82
N GLY A 41 0.13 8.05 2.59
CA GLY A 41 -0.64 8.55 3.71
C GLY A 41 -1.68 7.54 4.17
N GLN A 42 -2.85 8.05 4.54
CA GLN A 42 -3.91 7.23 5.15
C GLN A 42 -4.45 6.11 4.28
N TYR A 43 -4.32 6.22 2.96
CA TYR A 43 -4.81 5.18 2.03
C TYR A 43 -3.74 4.18 1.60
N THR A 44 -2.53 4.32 2.09
CA THR A 44 -1.41 3.46 1.68
C THR A 44 -1.52 2.07 2.28
N TYR A 45 -1.84 1.97 3.57
CA TYR A 45 -1.85 0.72 4.28
C TYR A 45 -3.19 0.47 4.95
N GLU A 46 -3.73 -0.74 4.76
CA GLU A 46 -4.93 -1.21 5.43
C GLU A 46 -4.71 -2.65 5.89
N LYS A 47 -5.07 -2.94 7.13
CA LYS A 47 -5.13 -4.32 7.60
C LYS A 47 -6.58 -4.80 7.47
N ILE A 48 -6.79 -5.86 6.69
CA ILE A 48 -8.11 -6.38 6.39
C ILE A 48 -8.23 -7.79 6.96
N GLY A 49 -8.74 -7.88 8.18
CA GLY A 49 -8.73 -9.15 8.91
C GLY A 49 -7.30 -9.58 9.19
N ASN A 50 -6.86 -10.66 8.53
CA ASN A 50 -5.55 -11.26 8.73
C ASN A 50 -4.51 -10.84 7.69
N PHE A 51 -4.91 -10.25 6.57
CA PHE A 51 -3.97 -9.86 5.53
C PHE A 51 -3.76 -8.34 5.48
N HIS A 52 -2.68 -7.94 4.81
CA HIS A 52 -2.24 -6.56 4.69
C HIS A 52 -2.42 -6.08 3.26
N SER A 53 -3.01 -4.90 3.07
CA SER A 53 -3.20 -4.29 1.75
C SER A 53 -2.36 -3.03 1.66
N ILE A 54 -1.49 -2.98 0.66
CA ILE A 54 -0.63 -1.83 0.39
C ILE A 54 -1.05 -1.23 -0.96
N ASN A 55 -1.48 0.02 -0.95
CA ASN A 55 -1.80 0.75 -2.17
C ASN A 55 -0.60 1.64 -2.54
N LEU A 56 -0.01 1.36 -3.70
CA LEU A 56 1.17 2.10 -4.15
C LEU A 56 0.78 3.44 -4.78
N PRO A 57 1.56 4.50 -4.53
CA PRO A 57 1.40 5.75 -5.27
C PRO A 57 1.86 5.58 -6.72
N SER A 58 1.49 6.54 -7.57
CA SER A 58 2.03 6.60 -8.92
C SER A 58 3.47 7.11 -8.88
N LEU A 59 4.33 6.48 -9.69
CA LEU A 59 5.72 6.88 -9.81
C LEU A 59 5.90 8.07 -10.77
N THR A 60 5.10 8.14 -11.82
CA THR A 60 5.33 9.08 -12.92
C THR A 60 4.21 10.09 -13.15
N ILE A 61 3.04 9.87 -12.57
CA ILE A 61 1.87 10.75 -12.72
C ILE A 61 1.58 11.36 -11.35
N ASP A 62 0.94 12.52 -11.36
CA ASP A 62 0.61 13.23 -10.13
C ASP A 62 -0.22 12.36 -9.19
N ASN A 63 0.17 12.38 -7.92
CA ASN A 63 -0.57 11.78 -6.82
C ASN A 63 -1.44 12.84 -6.13
N LYS A 64 -2.49 12.39 -5.44
CA LYS A 64 -3.39 13.24 -4.68
C LYS A 64 -3.91 12.51 -3.45
N ASP A 65 -4.51 13.26 -2.54
CA ASP A 65 -5.20 12.74 -1.35
C ASP A 65 -4.31 12.03 -0.33
N GLY A 66 -2.99 12.15 -0.44
CA GLY A 66 -2.05 11.65 0.54
C GLY A 66 -1.43 12.79 1.34
N GLU A 67 -0.61 12.44 2.32
CA GLU A 67 0.23 13.39 3.03
C GLU A 67 1.45 13.78 2.20
N CYS A 68 1.99 12.83 1.44
CA CYS A 68 3.07 13.07 0.47
C CYS A 68 2.57 12.71 -0.92
N ASN A 69 2.44 13.72 -1.78
CA ASN A 69 1.93 13.57 -3.14
C ASN A 69 3.00 13.86 -4.20
N ASP A 70 4.26 13.91 -3.81
CA ASP A 70 5.36 14.21 -4.71
C ASP A 70 5.45 13.20 -5.85
N ASN A 71 5.99 13.63 -6.98
CA ASN A 71 6.28 12.74 -8.10
C ASN A 71 7.52 11.91 -7.79
N GLY A 72 7.57 10.69 -8.32
CA GLY A 72 8.72 9.81 -8.17
C GLY A 72 8.81 9.11 -6.82
N ILE A 73 7.70 9.02 -6.09
CA ILE A 73 7.67 8.34 -4.79
C ILE A 73 7.21 6.90 -4.92
N GLY A 74 7.65 6.06 -3.99
CA GLY A 74 7.31 4.65 -3.95
C GLY A 74 7.92 3.99 -2.73
N PHE A 75 8.05 2.67 -2.78
CA PHE A 75 8.57 1.89 -1.67
C PHE A 75 9.65 0.92 -2.12
N VAL A 76 10.61 0.69 -1.24
CA VAL A 76 11.53 -0.44 -1.30
C VAL A 76 11.05 -1.44 -0.27
N MET A 77 10.68 -2.65 -0.71
CA MET A 77 10.20 -3.71 0.17
C MET A 77 11.38 -4.57 0.62
N GLU A 78 11.57 -4.66 1.93
CA GLU A 78 12.60 -5.51 2.54
C GLU A 78 11.93 -6.60 3.37
N VAL A 79 12.23 -7.85 3.07
CA VAL A 79 11.63 -9.00 3.76
C VAL A 79 12.65 -9.61 4.70
N TYR A 80 12.33 -9.65 5.98
CA TYR A 80 13.14 -10.23 7.04
C TYR A 80 12.40 -11.40 7.68
N ASP A 81 13.11 -12.20 8.47
CA ASP A 81 12.48 -13.33 9.17
C ASP A 81 11.40 -12.89 10.17
N SER A 82 11.57 -11.70 10.77
CA SER A 82 10.69 -11.19 11.82
C SER A 82 9.70 -10.13 11.36
N HIS A 83 9.93 -9.51 10.20
CA HIS A 83 9.07 -8.42 9.73
C HIS A 83 9.26 -8.17 8.23
N VAL A 84 8.31 -7.46 7.65
CA VAL A 84 8.41 -6.91 6.29
C VAL A 84 8.38 -5.39 6.42
N LEU A 85 9.38 -4.73 5.85
CA LEU A 85 9.53 -3.28 5.91
C LEU A 85 9.32 -2.68 4.52
N PHE A 86 8.34 -1.78 4.42
CA PHE A 86 8.15 -0.96 3.21
C PHE A 86 8.79 0.39 3.47
N ARG A 87 9.95 0.62 2.89
CA ARG A 87 10.71 1.87 3.06
C ARG A 87 10.26 2.87 2.01
N ALA A 88 9.67 3.97 2.46
CA ALA A 88 9.26 5.05 1.56
C ALA A 88 10.47 5.75 0.98
N ARG A 89 10.43 5.99 -0.33
CA ARG A 89 11.55 6.61 -1.04
C ARG A 89 11.04 7.55 -2.12
N ASN A 90 11.66 8.71 -2.19
CA ASN A 90 11.52 9.59 -3.34
C ASN A 90 12.63 9.24 -4.34
N PHE A 91 12.28 8.48 -5.37
CA PHE A 91 13.24 8.00 -6.36
C PHE A 91 13.73 9.11 -7.28
N ALA A 92 12.90 10.13 -7.52
CA ALA A 92 13.30 11.29 -8.33
C ALA A 92 14.41 12.09 -7.67
N LYS A 93 14.36 12.22 -6.35
CA LYS A 93 15.35 12.96 -5.56
C LYS A 93 16.45 12.09 -4.97
N GLY A 94 16.30 10.76 -5.04
CA GLY A 94 17.24 9.83 -4.44
C GLY A 94 17.28 9.84 -2.92
N LEU A 95 16.15 10.11 -2.26
CA LEU A 95 16.07 10.27 -0.81
C LEU A 95 15.04 9.31 -0.21
N TYR A 96 15.39 8.67 0.92
CA TYR A 96 14.44 7.95 1.74
C TYR A 96 13.62 8.92 2.59
N MET A 97 12.39 8.51 2.87
CA MET A 97 11.44 9.29 3.68
C MET A 97 10.97 8.41 4.84
N PRO A 98 11.82 8.22 5.88
CA PRO A 98 11.55 7.24 6.93
C PRO A 98 10.28 7.52 7.74
N GLU A 99 9.79 8.74 7.75
CA GLU A 99 8.53 9.10 8.42
C GLU A 99 7.30 8.40 7.81
N TYR A 100 7.44 7.87 6.59
CA TYR A 100 6.38 7.17 5.88
C TYR A 100 6.64 5.65 5.76
N ASP A 101 7.65 5.14 6.42
CA ASP A 101 7.93 3.70 6.42
C ASP A 101 6.79 2.91 7.07
N ILE A 102 6.54 1.71 6.54
CA ILE A 102 5.53 0.80 7.09
C ILE A 102 6.25 -0.47 7.50
N ASP A 103 6.26 -0.75 8.80
CA ASP A 103 6.92 -1.93 9.37
C ASP A 103 5.84 -2.89 9.86
N ILE A 104 5.79 -4.08 9.26
CA ILE A 104 4.75 -5.08 9.51
C ILE A 104 5.39 -6.33 10.08
N PRO A 105 5.09 -6.68 11.36
CA PRO A 105 5.63 -7.90 11.94
C PRO A 105 5.05 -9.14 11.25
N VAL A 106 5.88 -10.16 11.12
CA VAL A 106 5.52 -11.47 10.57
C VAL A 106 5.08 -12.37 11.73
N GLU A 107 4.00 -13.07 11.53
CA GLU A 107 3.45 -14.00 12.52
C GLU A 107 3.98 -15.43 12.32
#